data_db94a870bb3a316b26bd2189cc39e03b
#
_entry.id   db94a870bb3a316b26bd2189cc39e03b
#
_cell.length_a   1.000
_cell.length_b   1.000
_cell.length_c   1.000
_cell.angle_alpha   90.00
_cell.angle_beta   90.00
_cell.angle_gamma   90.00
#
_symmetry.space_group_name_H-M   'P 1'
#
loop_
_entity.id
_entity.type
_entity.pdbx_description
1 polymer ?
#
loop_
_entity_poly.entity_id
_entity_poly.type
_entity_poly.pdbx_seq_one_letter_code
_entity_poly.pdbx_strand_id
1 'polypeptide(L)'
;MPLYFIIENEDLINQRIKIGISKDPVKRLKALQTGNSRRLALMGWIDSGSDRELERQLHQKYREQRVIGEWFEINHEVVLDL
;
A
#
# COMPACT_ATOMS: atom_id res chain seq x y z
N MET A 1 10.83 4.74 9.50
CA MET A 1 9.60 3.92 9.37
C MET A 1 9.46 3.49 7.92
N PRO A 2 9.55 2.20 7.63
CA PRO A 2 9.40 1.73 6.25
C PRO A 2 8.09 2.14 5.59
N LEU A 3 8.17 2.41 4.30
CA LEU A 3 7.03 2.61 3.43
C LEU A 3 6.60 1.24 2.90
N TYR A 4 5.35 0.85 3.13
CA TYR A 4 4.87 -0.48 2.73
C TYR A 4 3.79 -0.38 1.65
N PHE A 5 3.62 -1.50 0.94
CA PHE A 5 2.58 -1.69 -0.05
C PHE A 5 1.80 -2.96 0.28
N ILE A 6 0.49 -2.82 0.49
CA ILE A 6 -0.42 -3.94 0.77
C ILE A 6 -1.46 -3.99 -0.34
N ILE A 7 -1.65 -5.18 -0.93
CA ILE A 7 -2.59 -5.40 -2.03
C ILE A 7 -3.78 -6.24 -1.57
N GLU A 8 -4.97 -5.90 -2.07
CA GLU A 8 -6.15 -6.75 -2.00
C GLU A 8 -6.10 -7.73 -3.17
N ASN A 9 -6.16 -9.03 -2.88
CA ASN A 9 -5.94 -10.08 -3.87
C ASN A 9 -7.19 -10.68 -4.50
N GLU A 10 -8.39 -10.26 -4.09
CA GLU A 10 -9.62 -10.88 -4.56
C GLU A 10 -9.99 -10.52 -6.00
N ASP A 11 -9.58 -9.36 -6.46
CA ASP A 11 -9.94 -8.85 -7.78
C ASP A 11 -8.70 -8.49 -8.56
N LEU A 12 -8.35 -9.33 -9.54
CA LEU A 12 -7.17 -9.12 -10.38
C LEU A 12 -7.37 -7.98 -11.39
N ILE A 13 -8.61 -7.55 -11.62
CA ILE A 13 -8.93 -6.50 -12.59
C ILE A 13 -8.88 -5.13 -11.93
N ASN A 14 -9.45 -5.01 -10.74
CA ASN A 14 -9.55 -3.75 -10.01
C ASN A 14 -8.75 -3.84 -8.71
N GLN A 15 -7.45 -4.03 -8.84
CA GLN A 15 -6.56 -4.14 -7.69
C GLN A 15 -6.51 -2.83 -6.91
N ARG A 16 -6.53 -2.95 -5.58
CA ARG A 16 -6.36 -1.82 -4.69
C ARG A 16 -5.12 -2.03 -3.86
N ILE A 17 -4.32 -1.00 -3.76
CA ILE A 17 -3.05 -1.05 -3.05
C ILE A 17 -3.01 0.06 -2.00
N LYS A 18 -2.70 -0.33 -0.77
CA LYS A 18 -2.49 0.60 0.32
C LYS A 18 -1.02 1.01 0.34
N ILE A 19 -0.79 2.32 0.34
CA ILE A 19 0.54 2.90 0.45
C ILE A 19 0.61 3.63 1.79
N GLY A 20 1.44 3.13 2.71
CA GLY A 20 1.53 3.69 4.05
C GLY A 20 2.91 3.50 4.67
N ILE A 21 3.08 4.01 5.88
CA ILE A 21 4.31 3.83 6.64
C ILE A 21 4.03 3.11 7.96
N SER A 22 4.95 2.28 8.39
CA SER A 22 4.85 1.56 9.66
C SER A 22 6.23 1.10 10.11
N LYS A 23 6.47 1.10 11.42
CA LYS A 23 7.69 0.53 11.99
C LYS A 23 7.79 -0.97 11.74
N ASP A 24 6.64 -1.64 11.62
CA ASP A 24 6.57 -3.08 11.41
C ASP A 24 5.46 -3.38 10.38
N PRO A 25 5.80 -3.42 9.09
CA PRO A 25 4.81 -3.68 8.04
C PRO A 25 4.08 -5.02 8.18
N VAL A 26 4.76 -6.06 8.64
CA VAL A 26 4.14 -7.39 8.83
C VAL A 26 3.06 -7.32 9.92
N LYS A 27 3.37 -6.67 11.03
CA LYS A 27 2.41 -6.49 12.12
C LYS A 27 1.23 -5.64 11.65
N ARG A 28 1.51 -4.60 10.86
CA ARG A 28 0.46 -3.73 10.30
C ARG A 28 -0.48 -4.52 9.39
N LEU A 29 0.07 -5.41 8.55
CA LEU A 29 -0.74 -6.28 7.70
C LEU A 29 -1.70 -7.12 8.54
N LYS A 30 -1.22 -7.74 9.61
CA LYS A 30 -2.05 -8.56 10.48
C LYS A 30 -3.17 -7.75 11.11
N ALA A 31 -2.88 -6.54 11.57
CA ALA A 31 -3.88 -5.65 12.16
C ALA A 31 -4.96 -5.26 11.15
N LEU A 32 -4.56 -4.94 9.92
CA LEU A 32 -5.50 -4.59 8.86
C LEU A 32 -6.34 -5.78 8.42
N GLN A 33 -5.75 -6.98 8.38
CA GLN A 33 -6.46 -8.19 7.98
C GLN A 33 -7.57 -8.56 8.97
N THR A 34 -7.38 -8.31 10.24
CA THR A 34 -8.32 -8.70 11.29
C THR A 34 -9.73 -8.16 11.07
N GLY A 35 -9.87 -6.94 10.58
CA GLY A 35 -11.19 -6.34 10.37
C GLY A 35 -11.65 -6.35 8.91
N ASN A 36 -10.95 -7.10 8.03
CA ASN A 36 -11.19 -7.03 6.61
C ASN A 36 -11.63 -8.39 6.07
N SER A 37 -12.76 -8.43 5.37
CA SER A 37 -13.27 -9.68 4.76
C SER A 37 -12.47 -10.08 3.51
N ARG A 38 -11.73 -9.16 2.92
CA ARG A 38 -10.90 -9.43 1.75
C ARG A 38 -9.51 -9.86 2.18
N ARG A 39 -8.92 -10.76 1.40
CA ARG A 39 -7.55 -11.20 1.66
C ARG A 39 -6.56 -10.09 1.29
N LEU A 40 -5.70 -9.75 2.23
CA LEU A 40 -4.63 -8.77 2.03
C LEU A 40 -3.29 -9.48 1.97
N ALA A 41 -2.37 -8.94 1.17
CA ALA A 41 -1.02 -9.45 1.08
C ALA A 41 -0.02 -8.30 1.09
N LEU A 42 1.07 -8.46 1.82
CA LEU A 42 2.16 -7.50 1.84
C LEU A 42 3.02 -7.70 0.60
N MET A 43 3.07 -6.70 -0.28
CA MET A 43 3.90 -6.75 -1.48
C MET A 43 5.38 -6.53 -1.14
N GLY A 44 5.65 -5.66 -0.18
CA GLY A 44 7.00 -5.31 0.22
C GLY A 44 7.04 -3.97 0.92
N TRP A 45 8.24 -3.51 1.21
CA TRP A 45 8.44 -2.18 1.79
C TRP A 45 9.78 -1.61 1.35
N ILE A 46 9.89 -0.29 1.49
CA ILE A 46 11.11 0.47 1.20
C ILE A 46 11.51 1.19 2.48
N ASP A 47 12.78 1.09 2.85
CA ASP A 47 13.34 1.81 4.00
C ASP A 47 14.43 2.76 3.48
N SER A 48 14.01 3.95 3.08
CA SER A 48 14.88 4.93 2.42
C SER A 48 15.47 5.97 3.37
N GLY A 49 15.01 6.00 4.62
CA GLY A 49 15.36 7.05 5.56
C GLY A 49 14.53 8.33 5.38
N SER A 50 13.80 8.45 4.28
CA SER A 50 12.91 9.58 3.99
C SER A 50 11.51 9.08 3.62
N ASP A 51 11.04 8.08 4.33
CA ASP A 51 9.84 7.33 3.95
C ASP A 51 8.57 8.16 4.01
N ARG A 52 8.48 9.08 4.96
CA ARG A 52 7.32 9.96 5.08
C ARG A 52 7.20 10.90 3.87
N GLU A 53 8.31 11.42 3.41
CA GLU A 53 8.34 12.27 2.22
C GLU A 53 8.03 11.46 0.96
N LEU A 54 8.56 10.24 0.86
CA LEU A 54 8.26 9.34 -0.26
C LEU A 54 6.78 8.97 -0.28
N GLU A 55 6.20 8.67 0.87
CA GLU A 55 4.76 8.41 0.97
C GLU A 55 3.96 9.60 0.44
N ARG A 56 4.31 10.81 0.87
CA ARG A 56 3.63 12.03 0.43
C ARG A 56 3.72 12.19 -1.09
N GLN A 57 4.89 11.96 -1.66
CA GLN A 57 5.10 12.06 -3.10
C GLN A 57 4.27 11.03 -3.87
N LEU A 58 4.20 9.80 -3.38
CA LEU A 58 3.41 8.75 -4.03
C LEU A 58 1.91 9.01 -3.90
N HIS A 59 1.45 9.49 -2.75
CA HIS A 59 0.05 9.88 -2.58
C HIS A 59 -0.33 11.01 -3.53
N GLN A 60 0.57 11.96 -3.75
CA GLN A 60 0.35 13.06 -4.68
C GLN A 60 0.35 12.56 -6.13
N LYS A 61 1.28 11.68 -6.47
CA LYS A 61 1.41 11.13 -7.83
C LYS A 61 0.17 10.37 -8.26
N TYR A 62 -0.41 9.59 -7.34
CA TYR A 62 -1.56 8.73 -7.62
C TYR A 62 -2.87 9.28 -7.04
N ARG A 63 -2.94 10.58 -6.76
CA ARG A 63 -4.11 11.19 -6.12
C ARG A 63 -5.42 10.93 -6.88
N GLU A 64 -5.37 10.85 -8.20
CA GLU A 64 -6.55 10.60 -9.02
C GLU A 64 -7.07 9.17 -8.92
N GLN A 65 -6.18 8.24 -8.55
CA GLN A 65 -6.51 6.84 -8.34
C GLN A 65 -6.90 6.53 -6.90
N ARG A 66 -6.86 7.51 -6.01
CA ARG A 66 -7.19 7.30 -4.60
C ARG A 66 -8.66 6.96 -4.44
N VAL A 67 -8.93 5.85 -3.75
CA VAL A 67 -10.29 5.40 -3.47
C VAL A 67 -10.75 5.96 -2.13
N ILE A 68 -10.00 5.66 -1.07
CA ILE A 68 -10.28 6.13 0.29
C ILE A 68 -9.01 6.04 1.12
N GLY A 69 -8.76 7.07 1.94
CA GLY A 69 -7.59 7.07 2.83
C GLY A 69 -6.29 6.86 2.07
N GLU A 70 -5.56 5.81 2.42
CA GLU A 70 -4.30 5.44 1.78
C GLU A 70 -4.44 4.33 0.75
N TRP A 71 -5.68 4.02 0.34
CA TRP A 71 -5.97 2.99 -0.66
C TRP A 71 -6.11 3.61 -2.05
N PHE A 72 -5.40 3.02 -3.02
CA PHE A 72 -5.35 3.49 -4.40
C PHE A 72 -5.72 2.38 -5.36
N GLU A 73 -6.48 2.70 -6.41
CA GLU A 73 -6.83 1.77 -7.46
C GLU A 73 -5.73 1.79 -8.53
N ILE A 74 -4.65 1.09 -8.24
CA ILE A 74 -3.50 0.90 -9.12
C ILE A 74 -3.16 -0.59 -9.13
N ASN A 75 -2.57 -1.07 -10.23
CA ASN A 75 -2.21 -2.48 -10.30
C ASN A 75 -0.80 -2.74 -9.74
N HIS A 76 -0.51 -4.02 -9.49
CA HIS A 76 0.75 -4.42 -8.88
C HIS A 76 1.98 -4.05 -9.73
N GLU A 77 1.83 -3.99 -11.06
CA GLU A 77 2.95 -3.66 -11.95
C GLU A 77 3.45 -2.24 -11.71
N VAL A 78 2.55 -1.31 -11.39
CA VAL A 78 2.92 0.07 -11.06
C VAL A 78 3.84 0.10 -9.84
N VAL A 79 3.55 -0.70 -8.84
CA VAL A 79 4.35 -0.77 -7.60
C VAL A 79 5.70 -1.42 -7.88
N LEU A 80 5.74 -2.47 -8.69
CA LEU A 80 6.98 -3.16 -9.01
C LEU A 80 7.98 -2.30 -9.79
N ASP A 81 7.49 -1.26 -10.46
CA ASP A 81 8.34 -0.33 -11.22
C ASP A 81 8.87 0.83 -10.35
N LEU A 82 8.52 0.87 -9.10
CA LEU A 82 9.05 1.89 -8.16
C LEU A 82 10.45 1.49 -7.62
#